data_742ff0e6d9e4e1732cad0a622722ca81
#
_entry.id   742ff0e6d9e4e1732cad0a622722ca81
#
_cell.length_a   1.000
_cell.length_b   1.000
_cell.length_c   1.000
_cell.angle_alpha   90.00
_cell.angle_beta   90.00
_cell.angle_gamma   90.00
#
_symmetry.space_group_name_H-M   'P 1'
#
loop_
_entity.id
_entity.type
_entity.pdbx_description
1 polymer ?
#
loop_
_entity_poly.entity_id
_entity_poly.type
_entity_poly.pdbx_seq_one_letter_code
_entity_poly.pdbx_strand_id
1 'polypeptide(L)'
;MLKHVRFFLGDVESVDLDRRTVTVAHGFERHTHELAYDHLILSLGSTSNFFGLPGLEERALTMKSLADASGLRNRLIEHLEEADTECAAKACARGPLLTCVVAGGGFAGVETIAAINDFVRGAVRFYPNLGNESIRMVLVHSGETILPELSEKLGRYAACKLAERGIELRLGVRVTGM
;
A
#
# COMPACT_ATOMS: atom_id res chain seq x y z
N MET A 1 -4.51 -25.35 10.10
CA MET A 1 -5.98 -25.22 10.22
C MET A 1 -6.31 -24.91 11.66
N LEU A 2 -7.00 -23.81 11.95
CA LEU A 2 -7.37 -23.47 13.33
C LEU A 2 -8.40 -24.50 13.85
N LYS A 3 -8.05 -25.19 14.92
CA LYS A 3 -8.99 -26.09 15.61
C LYS A 3 -10.07 -25.23 16.27
N HIS A 4 -11.33 -25.62 16.14
CA HIS A 4 -12.50 -24.92 16.72
C HIS A 4 -12.91 -23.60 16.04
N VAL A 5 -12.41 -23.31 14.83
CA VAL A 5 -12.89 -22.19 13.99
C VAL A 5 -13.73 -22.74 12.85
N ARG A 6 -14.95 -22.23 12.71
CA ARG A 6 -15.81 -22.47 11.55
C ARG A 6 -15.66 -21.30 10.60
N PHE A 7 -15.10 -21.53 9.41
CA PHE A 7 -15.00 -20.52 8.37
C PHE A 7 -16.23 -20.57 7.47
N PHE A 8 -16.84 -19.41 7.22
CA PHE A 8 -17.97 -19.26 6.32
C PHE A 8 -17.61 -18.20 5.27
N LEU A 9 -17.49 -18.62 4.01
CA LEU A 9 -17.20 -17.72 2.89
C LEU A 9 -18.49 -17.17 2.31
N GLY A 10 -18.66 -15.86 2.33
CA GLY A 10 -19.84 -15.18 1.78
C GLY A 10 -19.77 -13.67 2.00
N ASP A 11 -20.72 -12.96 1.42
CA ASP A 11 -20.89 -11.53 1.59
C ASP A 11 -21.79 -11.25 2.79
N VAL A 12 -21.34 -10.41 3.70
CA VAL A 12 -22.18 -9.94 4.83
C VAL A 12 -23.13 -8.88 4.30
N GLU A 13 -24.45 -9.17 4.33
CA GLU A 13 -25.49 -8.27 3.85
C GLU A 13 -26.03 -7.36 4.96
N SER A 14 -26.23 -7.91 6.15
CA SER A 14 -26.74 -7.14 7.28
C SER A 14 -26.33 -7.72 8.63
N VAL A 15 -26.38 -6.87 9.65
CA VAL A 15 -26.21 -7.24 11.05
C VAL A 15 -27.42 -6.72 11.82
N ASP A 16 -28.12 -7.64 12.48
CA ASP A 16 -29.22 -7.32 13.41
C ASP A 16 -28.66 -7.41 14.85
N LEU A 17 -28.53 -6.24 15.49
CA LEU A 17 -27.97 -6.14 16.83
C LEU A 17 -28.96 -6.60 17.90
N ASP A 18 -30.28 -6.47 17.67
CA ASP A 18 -31.32 -6.85 18.63
C ASP A 18 -31.48 -8.37 18.65
N ARG A 19 -31.54 -8.99 17.48
CA ARG A 19 -31.63 -10.44 17.32
C ARG A 19 -30.27 -11.14 17.46
N ARG A 20 -29.18 -10.37 17.44
CA ARG A 20 -27.80 -10.88 17.43
C ARG A 20 -27.54 -11.87 16.31
N THR A 21 -27.93 -11.49 15.08
CA THR A 21 -27.73 -12.29 13.88
C THR A 21 -26.99 -11.51 12.81
N VAL A 22 -26.22 -12.24 12.00
CA VAL A 22 -25.54 -11.72 10.80
C VAL A 22 -26.12 -12.47 9.61
N THR A 23 -26.63 -11.75 8.62
CA THR A 23 -27.07 -12.34 7.35
C THR A 23 -25.92 -12.36 6.37
N VAL A 24 -25.61 -13.56 5.87
CA VAL A 24 -24.52 -13.80 4.93
C VAL A 24 -25.09 -14.45 3.67
N ALA A 25 -24.76 -13.89 2.50
CA ALA A 25 -25.10 -14.45 1.20
C ALA A 25 -23.89 -15.15 0.57
N HIS A 26 -24.10 -16.28 -0.08
CA HIS A 26 -23.05 -16.97 -0.82
C HIS A 26 -23.57 -17.64 -2.11
N GLY A 27 -22.62 -17.96 -3.01
CA GLY A 27 -22.92 -18.61 -4.28
C GLY A 27 -23.53 -17.65 -5.33
N PHE A 28 -23.65 -18.11 -6.56
CA PHE A 28 -24.18 -17.33 -7.67
C PHE A 28 -25.67 -16.97 -7.48
N GLU A 29 -26.43 -17.85 -6.84
CA GLU A 29 -27.86 -17.64 -6.54
C GLU A 29 -28.09 -16.85 -5.26
N ARG A 30 -27.01 -16.38 -4.59
CA ARG A 30 -27.04 -15.58 -3.37
C ARG A 30 -27.92 -16.21 -2.27
N HIS A 31 -27.69 -17.51 -2.00
CA HIS A 31 -28.34 -18.15 -0.86
C HIS A 31 -27.96 -17.45 0.44
N THR A 32 -28.95 -17.07 1.20
CA THR A 32 -28.74 -16.35 2.47
C THR A 32 -28.78 -17.29 3.67
N HIS A 33 -27.95 -17.01 4.66
CA HIS A 33 -27.88 -17.70 5.95
C HIS A 33 -27.88 -16.69 7.07
N GLU A 34 -28.66 -16.96 8.12
CA GLU A 34 -28.56 -16.23 9.38
C GLU A 34 -27.61 -16.97 10.33
N LEU A 35 -26.60 -16.25 10.80
CA LEU A 35 -25.63 -16.74 11.77
C LEU A 35 -25.85 -16.01 13.10
N ALA A 36 -26.27 -16.74 14.12
CA ALA A 36 -26.40 -16.18 15.46
C ALA A 36 -25.04 -16.03 16.16
N TYR A 37 -24.89 -15.00 17.00
CA TYR A 37 -23.68 -14.74 17.76
C TYR A 37 -23.97 -14.28 19.20
N ASP A 38 -23.07 -14.59 20.11
CA ASP A 38 -23.03 -14.02 21.45
C ASP A 38 -22.18 -12.75 21.49
N HIS A 39 -21.08 -12.76 20.77
CA HIS A 39 -20.16 -11.64 20.59
C HIS A 39 -19.82 -11.49 19.11
N LEU A 40 -19.86 -10.26 18.58
CA LEU A 40 -19.52 -9.93 17.20
C LEU A 40 -18.26 -9.06 17.16
N ILE A 41 -17.28 -9.48 16.35
CA ILE A 41 -16.11 -8.68 16.03
C ILE A 41 -16.22 -8.24 14.58
N LEU A 42 -16.29 -6.92 14.34
CA LEU A 42 -16.29 -6.33 13.02
C LEU A 42 -14.85 -6.05 12.58
N SER A 43 -14.42 -6.74 11.52
CA SER A 43 -13.08 -6.61 10.96
C SER A 43 -13.15 -6.49 9.44
N LEU A 44 -13.90 -5.49 8.97
CA LEU A 44 -14.27 -5.29 7.57
C LEU A 44 -13.16 -4.63 6.73
N GLY A 45 -12.02 -4.32 7.33
CA GLY A 45 -10.95 -3.56 6.69
C GLY A 45 -11.29 -2.07 6.56
N SER A 46 -10.69 -1.42 5.58
CA SER A 46 -10.88 0.00 5.31
C SER A 46 -10.78 0.30 3.83
N THR A 47 -11.44 1.36 3.39
CA THR A 47 -11.31 1.91 2.04
C THR A 47 -10.27 3.03 2.01
N SER A 48 -9.70 3.31 0.83
CA SER A 48 -8.80 4.43 0.65
C SER A 48 -9.59 5.75 0.69
N ASN A 49 -9.04 6.74 1.38
CA ASN A 49 -9.59 8.08 1.40
C ASN A 49 -8.60 9.02 0.69
N PHE A 50 -9.05 9.63 -0.40
CA PHE A 50 -8.25 10.55 -1.20
C PHE A 50 -8.47 12.02 -0.80
N PHE A 51 -9.29 12.28 0.24
CA PHE A 51 -9.56 13.63 0.79
C PHE A 51 -10.04 14.65 -0.23
N GLY A 52 -10.61 14.20 -1.35
CA GLY A 52 -11.04 15.07 -2.45
C GLY A 52 -9.90 15.81 -3.15
N LEU A 53 -8.67 15.31 -3.03
CA LEU A 53 -7.51 15.92 -3.68
C LEU A 53 -7.54 15.68 -5.19
N PRO A 54 -7.38 16.73 -6.03
CA PRO A 54 -7.50 16.61 -7.47
C PRO A 54 -6.53 15.60 -8.09
N GLY A 55 -7.04 14.72 -8.94
CA GLY A 55 -6.27 13.74 -9.70
C GLY A 55 -5.75 12.55 -8.88
N LEU A 56 -5.94 12.55 -7.57
CA LEU A 56 -5.36 11.52 -6.71
C LEU A 56 -6.11 10.18 -6.83
N GLU A 57 -7.44 10.23 -6.89
CA GLU A 57 -8.28 9.03 -7.01
C GLU A 57 -8.08 8.31 -8.35
N GLU A 58 -7.86 9.08 -9.42
CA GLU A 58 -7.71 8.55 -10.77
C GLU A 58 -6.31 7.99 -11.05
N ARG A 59 -5.29 8.45 -10.33
CA ARG A 59 -3.88 8.17 -10.66
C ARG A 59 -3.10 7.44 -9.59
N ALA A 60 -3.45 7.62 -8.32
CA ALA A 60 -2.72 6.99 -7.23
C ALA A 60 -3.05 5.50 -7.15
N LEU A 61 -2.03 4.69 -6.90
CA LEU A 61 -2.20 3.29 -6.55
C LEU A 61 -2.45 3.16 -5.06
N THR A 62 -3.35 2.25 -4.69
CA THR A 62 -3.66 1.94 -3.29
C THR A 62 -3.01 0.62 -2.86
N MET A 63 -2.93 0.37 -1.55
CA MET A 63 -2.40 -0.87 -0.99
C MET A 63 -3.35 -1.36 0.11
N LYS A 64 -4.52 -1.87 -0.30
CA LYS A 64 -5.58 -2.36 0.60
C LYS A 64 -5.94 -3.82 0.35
N SER A 65 -5.68 -4.32 -0.85
CA SER A 65 -6.04 -5.67 -1.26
C SER A 65 -4.88 -6.41 -1.92
N LEU A 66 -5.01 -7.72 -2.07
CA LEU A 66 -4.06 -8.52 -2.86
C LEU A 66 -4.03 -8.09 -4.33
N ALA A 67 -5.16 -7.64 -4.86
CA ALA A 67 -5.24 -7.11 -6.22
C ALA A 67 -4.40 -5.83 -6.36
N ASP A 68 -4.47 -4.92 -5.38
CA ASP A 68 -3.64 -3.71 -5.35
C ASP A 68 -2.15 -4.07 -5.32
N ALA A 69 -1.76 -5.00 -4.45
CA ALA A 69 -0.37 -5.44 -4.34
C ALA A 69 0.14 -6.05 -5.67
N SER A 70 -0.69 -6.84 -6.34
CA SER A 70 -0.36 -7.44 -7.64
C SER A 70 -0.27 -6.38 -8.74
N GLY A 71 -1.21 -5.42 -8.76
CA GLY A 71 -1.21 -4.28 -9.67
C GLY A 71 0.04 -3.40 -9.48
N LEU A 72 0.36 -3.05 -8.25
CA LEU A 72 1.54 -2.28 -7.91
C LEU A 72 2.84 -2.99 -8.35
N ARG A 73 2.98 -4.28 -8.04
CA ARG A 73 4.13 -5.07 -8.49
C ARG A 73 4.28 -5.07 -10.01
N ASN A 74 3.19 -5.31 -10.75
CA ASN A 74 3.23 -5.34 -12.20
C ASN A 74 3.63 -3.97 -12.77
N ARG A 75 3.08 -2.89 -12.20
CA ARG A 75 3.44 -1.52 -12.61
C ARG A 75 4.91 -1.19 -12.38
N LEU A 76 5.48 -1.64 -11.26
CA LEU A 76 6.90 -1.47 -10.98
C LEU A 76 7.77 -2.23 -11.98
N ILE A 77 7.38 -3.45 -12.37
CA ILE A 77 8.09 -4.25 -13.39
C ILE A 77 8.02 -3.54 -14.75
N GLU A 78 6.82 -3.13 -15.19
CA GLU A 78 6.62 -2.37 -16.44
C GLU A 78 7.52 -1.14 -16.50
N HIS A 79 7.60 -0.36 -15.41
CA HIS A 79 8.46 0.82 -15.34
C HIS A 79 9.96 0.49 -15.42
N LEU A 80 10.41 -0.62 -14.80
CA LEU A 80 11.80 -1.07 -14.92
C LEU A 80 12.12 -1.52 -16.33
N GLU A 81 11.24 -2.26 -16.99
CA GLU A 81 11.40 -2.71 -18.37
C GLU A 81 11.45 -1.53 -19.34
N GLU A 82 10.54 -0.58 -19.19
CA GLU A 82 10.53 0.65 -20.00
C GLU A 82 11.80 1.48 -19.79
N ALA A 83 12.21 1.69 -18.53
CA ALA A 83 13.41 2.43 -18.20
C ALA A 83 14.69 1.75 -18.71
N ASP A 84 14.74 0.41 -18.72
CA ASP A 84 15.89 -0.34 -19.22
C ASP A 84 16.03 -0.24 -20.75
N THR A 85 14.90 -0.14 -21.47
CA THR A 85 14.88 -0.02 -22.93
C THR A 85 15.13 1.41 -23.43
N GLU A 86 14.89 2.45 -22.60
CA GLU A 86 15.14 3.84 -22.97
C GLU A 86 16.62 4.12 -23.15
N CYS A 87 16.98 4.73 -24.29
CA CYS A 87 18.36 5.08 -24.59
C CYS A 87 18.98 5.99 -23.53
N ALA A 88 20.26 5.80 -23.22
CA ALA A 88 21.04 6.64 -22.30
C ALA A 88 20.98 8.15 -22.64
N ALA A 89 20.80 8.50 -23.92
CA ALA A 89 20.63 9.88 -24.39
C ALA A 89 19.33 10.57 -23.90
N LYS A 90 18.34 9.77 -23.39
CA LYS A 90 17.08 10.26 -22.84
C LYS A 90 16.99 10.06 -21.31
N ALA A 91 18.06 10.34 -20.60
CA ALA A 91 18.12 10.21 -19.14
C ALA A 91 16.96 10.93 -18.43
N CYS A 92 16.43 12.03 -18.97
CA CYS A 92 15.26 12.72 -18.43
C CYS A 92 13.98 11.86 -18.47
N ALA A 93 13.83 10.94 -19.42
CA ALA A 93 12.65 10.06 -19.51
C ALA A 93 12.67 8.95 -18.47
N ARG A 94 13.86 8.50 -18.03
CA ARG A 94 14.01 7.44 -17.01
C ARG A 94 13.66 7.91 -15.60
N GLY A 95 13.91 9.17 -15.27
CA GLY A 95 13.71 9.70 -13.92
C GLY A 95 12.30 9.44 -13.35
N PRO A 96 11.21 9.79 -14.05
CA PRO A 96 9.86 9.50 -13.60
C PRO A 96 9.56 8.00 -13.42
N LEU A 97 10.04 7.13 -14.33
CA LEU A 97 9.84 5.69 -14.28
C LEU A 97 10.53 5.04 -13.08
N LEU A 98 11.67 5.59 -12.66
CA LEU A 98 12.48 5.06 -11.56
C LEU A 98 12.25 5.80 -10.24
N THR A 99 11.29 6.72 -10.18
CA THR A 99 10.90 7.42 -8.96
C THR A 99 9.59 6.89 -8.43
N CYS A 100 9.61 6.35 -7.22
CA CYS A 100 8.42 5.93 -6.49
C CYS A 100 8.16 6.88 -5.31
N VAL A 101 6.93 7.40 -5.24
CA VAL A 101 6.48 8.28 -4.16
C VAL A 101 5.37 7.60 -3.39
N VAL A 102 5.54 7.46 -2.07
CA VAL A 102 4.48 6.98 -1.17
C VAL A 102 4.02 8.13 -0.28
N ALA A 103 2.72 8.39 -0.26
CA ALA A 103 2.11 9.41 0.57
C ALA A 103 1.53 8.80 1.84
N GLY A 104 2.00 9.28 3.00
CA GLY A 104 1.57 8.83 4.32
C GLY A 104 2.69 8.15 5.12
N GLY A 105 3.04 8.71 6.28
CA GLY A 105 4.09 8.22 7.17
C GLY A 105 3.59 7.35 8.33
N GLY A 106 2.34 6.85 8.27
CA GLY A 106 1.82 5.85 9.20
C GLY A 106 2.32 4.44 8.86
N PHE A 107 1.88 3.41 9.59
CA PHE A 107 2.33 2.02 9.42
C PHE A 107 2.27 1.55 7.96
N ALA A 108 1.11 1.68 7.31
CA ALA A 108 0.92 1.20 5.95
C ALA A 108 1.91 1.84 4.95
N GLY A 109 2.12 3.16 5.04
CA GLY A 109 3.03 3.85 4.13
C GLY A 109 4.49 3.48 4.36
N VAL A 110 4.91 3.37 5.62
CA VAL A 110 6.28 2.95 6.01
C VAL A 110 6.55 1.52 5.54
N GLU A 111 5.63 0.59 5.76
CA GLU A 111 5.76 -0.80 5.31
C GLU A 111 5.76 -0.89 3.78
N THR A 112 4.85 -0.17 3.13
CA THR A 112 4.75 -0.16 1.66
C THR A 112 6.02 0.35 1.01
N ILE A 113 6.55 1.52 1.42
CA ILE A 113 7.77 2.07 0.81
C ILE A 113 8.99 1.17 1.07
N ALA A 114 9.06 0.55 2.25
CA ALA A 114 10.12 -0.38 2.58
C ALA A 114 10.08 -1.63 1.68
N ALA A 115 8.88 -2.22 1.49
CA ALA A 115 8.68 -3.38 0.63
C ALA A 115 8.96 -3.07 -0.86
N ILE A 116 8.48 -1.92 -1.36
CA ILE A 116 8.76 -1.46 -2.72
C ILE A 116 10.28 -1.29 -2.92
N ASN A 117 10.96 -0.65 -1.97
CA ASN A 117 12.40 -0.43 -2.05
C ASN A 117 13.18 -1.75 -2.14
N ASP A 118 12.84 -2.74 -1.32
CA ASP A 118 13.47 -4.06 -1.38
C ASP A 118 13.19 -4.77 -2.70
N PHE A 119 11.94 -4.74 -3.14
CA PHE A 119 11.53 -5.36 -4.39
C PHE A 119 12.27 -4.75 -5.59
N VAL A 120 12.25 -3.42 -5.75
CA VAL A 120 12.84 -2.73 -6.89
C VAL A 120 14.36 -2.89 -6.91
N ARG A 121 15.05 -2.70 -5.76
CA ARG A 121 16.50 -2.88 -5.67
C ARG A 121 16.94 -4.33 -5.87
N GLY A 122 16.10 -5.29 -5.47
CA GLY A 122 16.31 -6.70 -5.76
C GLY A 122 16.09 -7.05 -7.24
N ALA A 123 15.14 -6.37 -7.90
CA ALA A 123 14.81 -6.61 -9.30
C ALA A 123 15.79 -5.93 -10.26
N VAL A 124 16.33 -4.74 -9.93
CA VAL A 124 17.16 -3.94 -10.84
C VAL A 124 18.39 -4.69 -11.38
N ARG A 125 18.89 -5.68 -10.65
CA ARG A 125 20.00 -6.54 -11.08
C ARG A 125 19.73 -7.35 -12.36
N PHE A 126 18.46 -7.48 -12.75
CA PHE A 126 18.05 -8.17 -13.97
C PHE A 126 17.94 -7.23 -15.18
N TYR A 127 18.16 -5.93 -14.97
CA TYR A 127 18.06 -4.88 -15.97
C TYR A 127 19.44 -4.27 -16.23
N PRO A 128 20.12 -4.66 -17.32
CA PRO A 128 21.54 -4.36 -17.53
C PRO A 128 21.85 -2.87 -17.71
N ASN A 129 20.87 -2.06 -18.14
CA ASN A 129 21.04 -0.64 -18.35
C ASN A 129 20.64 0.21 -17.13
N LEU A 130 20.24 -0.42 -16.02
CA LEU A 130 19.82 0.25 -14.79
C LEU A 130 20.78 -0.06 -13.65
N GLY A 131 21.03 0.96 -12.80
CA GLY A 131 21.78 0.81 -11.56
C GLY A 131 20.93 1.21 -10.35
N ASN A 132 21.33 0.74 -9.16
CA ASN A 132 20.65 1.09 -7.91
C ASN A 132 20.65 2.59 -7.60
N GLU A 133 21.64 3.32 -8.12
CA GLU A 133 21.77 4.78 -8.03
C GLU A 133 20.68 5.54 -8.79
N SER A 134 20.10 4.91 -9.80
CA SER A 134 19.00 5.50 -10.60
C SER A 134 17.65 5.42 -9.87
N ILE A 135 17.52 4.55 -8.88
CA ILE A 135 16.26 4.32 -8.16
C ILE A 135 16.06 5.37 -7.08
N ARG A 136 14.95 6.08 -7.14
CA ARG A 136 14.55 7.08 -6.17
C ARG A 136 13.27 6.67 -5.43
N MET A 137 13.36 6.52 -4.13
CA MET A 137 12.25 6.18 -3.24
C MET A 137 11.97 7.34 -2.31
N VAL A 138 10.75 7.86 -2.30
CA VAL A 138 10.36 9.05 -1.53
C VAL A 138 9.14 8.74 -0.68
N LEU A 139 9.22 8.96 0.62
CA LEU A 139 8.09 8.95 1.53
C LEU A 139 7.72 10.39 1.89
N VAL A 140 6.50 10.80 1.53
CA VAL A 140 5.96 12.13 1.84
C VAL A 140 4.99 12.01 3.01
N HIS A 141 5.16 12.86 4.04
CA HIS A 141 4.29 12.88 5.21
C HIS A 141 4.04 14.30 5.70
N SER A 142 2.77 14.58 6.04
CA SER A 142 2.38 15.92 6.52
C SER A 142 2.79 16.23 7.97
N GLY A 143 3.09 15.19 8.77
CA GLY A 143 3.59 15.34 10.12
C GLY A 143 5.12 15.46 10.17
N GLU A 144 5.63 15.92 11.31
CA GLU A 144 7.07 16.10 11.57
C GLU A 144 7.81 14.77 11.82
N THR A 145 7.06 13.70 12.14
CA THR A 145 7.62 12.36 12.41
C THR A 145 6.80 11.28 11.74
N ILE A 146 7.44 10.22 11.29
CA ILE A 146 6.74 9.01 10.83
C ILE A 146 6.27 8.17 12.02
N LEU A 147 5.28 7.29 11.80
CA LEU A 147 4.69 6.42 12.81
C LEU A 147 4.22 7.20 14.05
N PRO A 148 3.35 8.21 13.88
CA PRO A 148 2.93 9.10 14.98
C PRO A 148 2.20 8.36 16.11
N GLU A 149 1.74 7.13 15.87
CA GLU A 149 1.10 6.26 16.86
C GLU A 149 2.11 5.61 17.83
N LEU A 150 3.40 5.68 17.50
CA LEU A 150 4.49 5.15 18.33
C LEU A 150 5.17 6.26 19.14
N SER A 151 6.06 5.84 20.03
CA SER A 151 6.92 6.82 20.72
C SER A 151 7.85 7.52 19.73
N GLU A 152 8.16 8.79 19.99
CA GLU A 152 9.06 9.59 19.15
C GLU A 152 10.43 8.91 18.93
N LYS A 153 10.92 8.17 19.93
CA LYS A 153 12.16 7.39 19.83
C LYS A 153 12.07 6.31 18.75
N LEU A 154 10.94 5.60 18.67
CA LEU A 154 10.70 4.56 17.67
C LEU A 154 10.48 5.16 16.29
N GLY A 155 9.75 6.28 16.19
CA GLY A 155 9.59 7.00 14.93
C GLY A 155 10.93 7.48 14.36
N ARG A 156 11.80 8.06 15.19
CA ARG A 156 13.16 8.45 14.78
C ARG A 156 14.02 7.26 14.37
N TYR A 157 13.95 6.17 15.12
CA TYR A 157 14.68 4.95 14.76
C TYR A 157 14.24 4.42 13.39
N ALA A 158 12.93 4.33 13.14
CA ALA A 158 12.39 3.91 11.85
C ALA A 158 12.81 4.84 10.70
N ALA A 159 12.78 6.17 10.94
CA ALA A 159 13.25 7.16 9.97
C ALA A 159 14.73 6.97 9.60
N CYS A 160 15.60 6.76 10.59
CA CYS A 160 17.01 6.44 10.35
C CYS A 160 17.16 5.16 9.51
N LYS A 161 16.40 4.10 9.84
CA LYS A 161 16.46 2.83 9.10
C LYS A 161 15.99 2.96 7.64
N LEU A 162 14.97 3.76 7.37
CA LEU A 162 14.54 4.04 6.00
C LEU A 162 15.61 4.84 5.24
N ALA A 163 16.19 5.87 5.88
CA ALA A 163 17.25 6.67 5.28
C ALA A 163 18.52 5.85 4.97
N GLU A 164 18.95 4.95 5.88
CA GLU A 164 20.05 4.02 5.66
C GLU A 164 19.82 3.10 4.43
N ARG A 165 18.56 2.85 4.10
CA ARG A 165 18.15 2.04 2.93
C ARG A 165 17.97 2.88 1.65
N GLY A 166 18.33 4.17 1.70
CA GLY A 166 18.25 5.08 0.56
C GLY A 166 16.86 5.61 0.26
N ILE A 167 15.96 5.61 1.25
CA ILE A 167 14.62 6.19 1.13
C ILE A 167 14.67 7.65 1.58
N GLU A 168 14.26 8.56 0.71
CA GLU A 168 14.14 9.98 0.99
C GLU A 168 12.88 10.27 1.81
N LEU A 169 13.01 10.95 2.94
CA LEU A 169 11.89 11.35 3.79
C LEU A 169 11.57 12.83 3.58
N ARG A 170 10.33 13.13 3.19
CA ARG A 170 9.77 14.49 3.08
C ARG A 170 8.72 14.67 4.16
N LEU A 171 9.17 15.14 5.34
CA LEU A 171 8.32 15.39 6.51
C LEU A 171 7.84 16.84 6.53
N GLY A 172 6.71 17.10 7.19
CA GLY A 172 6.09 18.44 7.20
C GLY A 172 5.52 18.86 5.83
N VAL A 173 5.44 17.94 4.86
CA VAL A 173 5.02 18.21 3.48
C VAL A 173 3.68 17.55 3.19
N ARG A 174 2.72 18.32 2.71
CA ARG A 174 1.38 17.86 2.35
C ARG A 174 1.24 17.73 0.83
N VAL A 175 0.69 16.58 0.40
CA VAL A 175 0.23 16.40 -0.98
C VAL A 175 -1.03 17.23 -1.19
N THR A 176 -1.11 17.98 -2.28
CA THR A 176 -2.26 18.85 -2.63
C THR A 176 -3.00 18.41 -3.89
N GLY A 177 -2.47 17.43 -4.61
CA GLY A 177 -3.04 16.88 -5.84
C GLY A 177 -2.00 16.14 -6.66
N MET A 178 -2.44 15.60 -7.82
CA MET A 178 -1.61 14.84 -8.74
C MET A 178 -1.95 15.17 -10.20
#